data_622f31cba29aec656d30c4af897df0d6
#
_entry.id   622f31cba29aec656d30c4af897df0d6
#
_cell.length_a   1.000
_cell.length_b   1.000
_cell.length_c   1.000
_cell.angle_alpha   90.00
_cell.angle_beta   90.00
_cell.angle_gamma   90.00
#
_symmetry.space_group_name_H-M   'P 1'
#
loop_
_entity.id
_entity.type
_entity.pdbx_description
1 polymer ?
#
loop_
_entity_poly.entity_id
_entity_poly.type
_entity_poly.pdbx_seq_one_letter_code
_entity_poly.pdbx_strand_id
1 'polypeptide(L)'
;MTIQHKAGALLAAALTLTTPLLSQNAHAADDKVVYFYNWSEYVPDGLLDQFQQETGIKVIYSTYESNETLYAKLKTHGDGYDVVVPSTYFISKMAKEGMLQPLDRAQLPNFKHLDPTLLNHEYDPDNRYSIPYIWGATGIGTNTDIIEQPVTSWKQLWAPEWKESLLLMDDAREVFHIALVQLGYSPNTQDKAQIAEAFEYLKKLMPNVKAFNSDNPADPFIAGEVNIGMLWNGSAYGAQREYPSIQMTYPEEGAVLWMDNLAIPAKAKHVKEAHALINFLMRPDVAAKVAEAIGYPTPVKDAIPLLTPAFRNNPMVFPSDEIKRKGEFQSDVGDASRLYEQYFLQLKAMVAKAG
;
A
#
# COMPACT_ATOMS: atom_id res chain seq x y z
N MET A 1 -71.95 61.84 43.41
CA MET A 1 -71.82 62.90 42.43
C MET A 1 -71.47 62.21 41.10
N THR A 2 -72.45 62.24 40.21
CA THR A 2 -72.54 61.65 38.92
C THR A 2 -71.51 62.22 37.95
N ILE A 3 -70.92 61.40 37.04
CA ILE A 3 -70.89 61.73 35.60
C ILE A 3 -70.53 60.47 34.79
N GLN A 4 -71.49 60.12 33.93
CA GLN A 4 -71.35 59.17 32.86
C GLN A 4 -70.50 59.78 31.71
N HIS A 5 -69.76 58.97 31.02
CA HIS A 5 -69.50 59.24 29.57
C HIS A 5 -69.42 57.97 28.78
N LYS A 6 -69.98 58.08 27.67
CA LYS A 6 -70.48 57.18 26.63
C LYS A 6 -69.41 56.42 25.87
N ALA A 7 -69.91 55.30 25.38
CA ALA A 7 -69.27 54.35 24.41
C ALA A 7 -68.81 55.01 23.10
N GLY A 8 -67.77 54.49 22.52
CA GLY A 8 -67.36 54.62 21.14
C GLY A 8 -66.74 53.30 20.63
N ALA A 9 -67.53 52.52 19.92
CA ALA A 9 -67.08 51.29 19.25
C ALA A 9 -66.30 51.68 18.01
N LEU A 10 -65.05 51.23 17.91
CA LEU A 10 -64.26 51.24 16.67
C LEU A 10 -64.01 49.80 16.22
N LEU A 11 -64.68 49.36 15.14
CA LEU A 11 -64.38 48.14 14.43
C LEU A 11 -63.01 48.31 13.75
N ALA A 12 -62.00 47.53 14.19
CA ALA A 12 -60.77 47.38 13.43
C ALA A 12 -60.81 46.06 12.68
N ALA A 13 -60.92 46.12 11.37
CA ALA A 13 -60.84 44.97 10.48
C ALA A 13 -59.36 44.47 10.44
N ALA A 14 -59.13 43.32 11.00
CA ALA A 14 -57.83 42.64 10.92
C ALA A 14 -57.74 41.92 9.56
N LEU A 15 -56.93 42.47 8.64
CA LEU A 15 -56.47 41.76 7.45
C LEU A 15 -55.41 40.76 7.86
N THR A 16 -55.73 39.49 7.90
CA THR A 16 -54.77 38.39 8.04
C THR A 16 -54.08 38.16 6.71
N LEU A 17 -52.88 38.71 6.56
CA LEU A 17 -51.95 38.26 5.53
C LEU A 17 -51.45 36.86 5.82
N THR A 18 -51.98 35.86 5.15
CA THR A 18 -51.41 34.50 5.10
C THR A 18 -50.24 34.51 4.13
N THR A 19 -49.02 34.67 4.68
CA THR A 19 -47.82 34.38 3.90
C THR A 19 -47.69 32.83 3.83
N PRO A 20 -47.58 32.25 2.60
CA PRO A 20 -47.23 30.84 2.51
C PRO A 20 -45.78 30.66 2.98
N LEU A 21 -45.56 29.95 4.10
CA LEU A 21 -44.29 29.38 4.45
C LEU A 21 -43.93 28.38 3.33
N LEU A 22 -43.10 28.80 2.39
CA LEU A 22 -42.33 27.92 1.57
C LEU A 22 -41.40 27.16 2.51
N SER A 23 -41.81 25.95 2.91
CA SER A 23 -40.92 24.97 3.50
C SER A 23 -39.85 24.65 2.45
N GLN A 24 -38.73 25.38 2.51
CA GLN A 24 -37.51 24.88 1.90
C GLN A 24 -37.18 23.57 2.64
N ASN A 25 -37.54 22.45 2.03
CA ASN A 25 -36.89 21.19 2.30
C ASN A 25 -35.41 21.41 1.93
N ALA A 26 -34.62 21.90 2.88
CA ALA A 26 -33.22 21.69 2.88
C ALA A 26 -33.05 20.16 2.98
N HIS A 27 -32.97 19.48 1.83
CA HIS A 27 -32.29 18.22 1.78
C HIS A 27 -30.90 18.53 2.36
N ALA A 28 -30.64 18.09 3.59
CA ALA A 28 -29.28 17.87 4.02
C ALA A 28 -28.67 17.03 2.90
N ALA A 29 -27.80 17.62 2.11
CA ALA A 29 -26.98 16.86 1.20
C ALA A 29 -26.29 15.86 2.12
N ASP A 30 -26.60 14.58 1.99
CA ASP A 30 -25.82 13.53 2.61
C ASP A 30 -24.37 13.83 2.21
N ASP A 31 -23.57 14.28 3.17
CA ASP A 31 -22.17 14.59 2.91
C ASP A 31 -21.53 13.31 2.39
N LYS A 32 -21.34 13.26 1.06
CA LYS A 32 -20.75 12.09 0.41
C LYS A 32 -19.36 11.92 0.98
N VAL A 33 -19.11 10.78 1.59
CA VAL A 33 -17.86 10.47 2.27
C VAL A 33 -17.35 9.10 1.84
N VAL A 34 -16.03 8.93 1.82
CA VAL A 34 -15.37 7.63 1.63
C VAL A 34 -14.24 7.49 2.65
N TYR A 35 -14.18 6.37 3.34
CA TYR A 35 -13.14 6.05 4.32
C TYR A 35 -12.06 5.23 3.63
N PHE A 36 -10.87 5.84 3.48
CA PHE A 36 -9.73 5.25 2.80
C PHE A 36 -8.63 4.88 3.78
N TYR A 37 -8.33 3.58 3.91
CA TYR A 37 -7.30 3.03 4.78
C TYR A 37 -6.16 2.46 3.95
N ASN A 38 -5.00 3.08 4.02
CA ASN A 38 -3.90 2.87 3.09
C ASN A 38 -2.55 2.76 3.83
N TRP A 39 -1.52 2.42 3.11
CA TRP A 39 -0.15 2.51 3.59
C TRP A 39 0.25 3.97 3.85
N SER A 40 1.19 4.16 4.78
CA SER A 40 1.83 5.46 4.98
C SER A 40 2.48 5.94 3.68
N GLU A 41 2.44 7.25 3.43
CA GLU A 41 3.09 7.92 2.28
C GLU A 41 2.63 7.50 0.87
N TYR A 42 1.55 6.72 0.72
CA TYR A 42 1.06 6.25 -0.59
C TYR A 42 0.14 7.23 -1.33
N VAL A 43 -0.08 8.41 -0.79
CA VAL A 43 -0.89 9.47 -1.40
C VAL A 43 -0.15 10.79 -1.32
N PRO A 44 0.16 11.44 -2.46
CA PRO A 44 0.81 12.74 -2.45
C PRO A 44 -0.11 13.83 -1.91
N ASP A 45 0.50 14.87 -1.36
CA ASP A 45 -0.21 16.04 -0.84
C ASP A 45 -1.16 16.65 -1.87
N GLY A 46 -2.36 17.00 -1.43
CA GLY A 46 -3.38 17.66 -2.25
C GLY A 46 -4.14 16.73 -3.21
N LEU A 47 -3.77 15.46 -3.36
CA LEU A 47 -4.46 14.56 -4.29
C LEU A 47 -5.89 14.25 -3.86
N LEU A 48 -6.11 14.01 -2.57
CA LEU A 48 -7.45 13.74 -2.03
C LEU A 48 -8.32 15.00 -2.05
N ASP A 49 -7.73 16.17 -1.90
CA ASP A 49 -8.43 17.46 -2.09
C ASP A 49 -8.86 17.65 -3.55
N GLN A 50 -8.00 17.28 -4.51
CA GLN A 50 -8.37 17.26 -5.93
C GLN A 50 -9.58 16.35 -6.17
N PHE A 51 -9.56 15.11 -5.62
CA PHE A 51 -10.70 14.20 -5.72
C PHE A 51 -11.99 14.80 -5.14
N GLN A 52 -11.90 15.41 -3.96
CA GLN A 52 -13.05 16.06 -3.32
C GLN A 52 -13.58 17.23 -4.14
N GLN A 53 -12.70 18.06 -4.73
CA GLN A 53 -13.08 19.20 -5.57
C GLN A 53 -13.81 18.73 -6.84
N GLU A 54 -13.33 17.65 -7.46
CA GLU A 54 -13.89 17.14 -8.72
C GLU A 54 -15.20 16.37 -8.51
N THR A 55 -15.37 15.69 -7.37
CA THR A 55 -16.50 14.75 -7.15
C THR A 55 -17.51 15.20 -6.10
N GLY A 56 -17.11 16.13 -5.23
CA GLY A 56 -17.87 16.48 -4.04
C GLY A 56 -17.85 15.42 -2.94
N ILE A 57 -17.00 14.37 -3.07
CA ILE A 57 -16.87 13.28 -2.10
C ILE A 57 -15.69 13.59 -1.18
N LYS A 58 -15.93 13.72 0.12
CA LYS A 58 -14.90 13.92 1.12
C LYS A 58 -14.19 12.60 1.42
N VAL A 59 -12.87 12.59 1.44
CA VAL A 59 -12.08 11.42 1.84
C VAL A 59 -11.69 11.53 3.31
N ILE A 60 -12.00 10.53 4.10
CA ILE A 60 -11.48 10.34 5.45
C ILE A 60 -10.32 9.35 5.35
N TYR A 61 -9.11 9.88 5.43
CA TYR A 61 -7.87 9.13 5.22
C TYR A 61 -7.25 8.67 6.52
N SER A 62 -6.80 7.43 6.57
CA SER A 62 -6.02 6.86 7.67
C SER A 62 -5.01 5.85 7.13
N THR A 63 -3.95 5.59 7.89
CA THR A 63 -2.82 4.77 7.45
C THR A 63 -2.57 3.58 8.36
N TYR A 64 -1.84 2.60 7.84
CA TYR A 64 -1.30 1.45 8.54
C TYR A 64 0.10 1.11 8.01
N GLU A 65 0.82 0.27 8.75
CA GLU A 65 2.23 -0.05 8.51
C GLU A 65 2.47 -1.52 8.12
N SER A 66 1.43 -2.38 8.25
CA SER A 66 1.53 -3.79 7.88
C SER A 66 0.19 -4.38 7.45
N ASN A 67 0.24 -5.40 6.58
CA ASN A 67 -0.93 -6.16 6.18
C ASN A 67 -1.63 -6.82 7.37
N GLU A 68 -0.88 -7.25 8.38
CA GLU A 68 -1.38 -7.85 9.61
C GLU A 68 -2.22 -6.85 10.40
N THR A 69 -1.77 -5.61 10.52
CA THR A 69 -2.50 -4.51 11.17
C THR A 69 -3.80 -4.22 10.43
N LEU A 70 -3.74 -4.09 9.10
CA LEU A 70 -4.92 -3.93 8.24
C LEU A 70 -5.92 -5.07 8.47
N TYR A 71 -5.46 -6.31 8.36
CA TYR A 71 -6.30 -7.50 8.49
C TYR A 71 -6.96 -7.60 9.87
N ALA A 72 -6.20 -7.42 10.96
CA ALA A 72 -6.73 -7.43 12.32
C ALA A 72 -7.78 -6.33 12.53
N LYS A 73 -7.54 -5.15 11.98
CA LYS A 73 -8.46 -4.02 12.04
C LYS A 73 -9.77 -4.33 11.34
N LEU A 74 -9.71 -4.89 10.13
CA LEU A 74 -10.92 -5.25 9.37
C LEU A 74 -11.71 -6.41 10.01
N LYS A 75 -11.03 -7.36 10.67
CA LYS A 75 -11.70 -8.43 11.44
C LYS A 75 -12.56 -7.86 12.57
N THR A 76 -12.13 -6.80 13.21
CA THR A 76 -12.80 -6.20 14.38
C THR A 76 -13.73 -5.05 13.99
N HIS A 77 -13.35 -4.23 13.02
CA HIS A 77 -14.03 -2.99 12.63
C HIS A 77 -14.17 -2.87 11.10
N GLY A 78 -14.56 -3.96 10.43
CA GLY A 78 -14.63 -4.01 8.97
C GLY A 78 -15.67 -3.09 8.32
N ASP A 79 -16.54 -2.48 9.10
CA ASP A 79 -17.55 -1.49 8.66
C ASP A 79 -17.06 -0.03 8.79
N GLY A 80 -15.82 0.17 9.23
CA GLY A 80 -15.22 1.49 9.39
C GLY A 80 -14.45 1.99 8.16
N TYR A 81 -14.33 1.17 7.11
CA TYR A 81 -13.55 1.49 5.91
C TYR A 81 -14.27 1.09 4.64
N ASP A 82 -14.07 1.89 3.58
CA ASP A 82 -14.70 1.67 2.27
C ASP A 82 -13.69 1.27 1.19
N VAL A 83 -12.44 1.76 1.29
CA VAL A 83 -11.33 1.36 0.42
C VAL A 83 -10.13 1.00 1.28
N VAL A 84 -9.49 -0.12 0.96
CA VAL A 84 -8.27 -0.63 1.60
C VAL A 84 -7.25 -1.05 0.55
N VAL A 85 -5.97 -1.18 0.94
CA VAL A 85 -4.87 -1.42 -0.01
C VAL A 85 -3.99 -2.61 0.40
N PRO A 86 -4.53 -3.83 0.51
CA PRO A 86 -3.74 -5.00 0.88
C PRO A 86 -2.82 -5.47 -0.25
N SER A 87 -1.71 -6.09 0.13
CA SER A 87 -0.81 -6.78 -0.79
C SER A 87 -1.43 -8.07 -1.34
N THR A 88 -0.87 -8.59 -2.44
CA THR A 88 -1.40 -9.74 -3.20
C THR A 88 -1.84 -10.92 -2.35
N TYR A 89 -0.98 -11.37 -1.41
CA TYR A 89 -1.26 -12.53 -0.58
C TYR A 89 -2.39 -12.30 0.43
N PHE A 90 -2.60 -11.06 0.87
CA PHE A 90 -3.76 -10.72 1.70
C PHE A 90 -5.05 -10.56 0.90
N ILE A 91 -5.00 -10.14 -0.38
CA ILE A 91 -6.17 -10.14 -1.27
C ILE A 91 -6.75 -11.56 -1.34
N SER A 92 -5.92 -12.56 -1.68
CA SER A 92 -6.35 -13.95 -1.77
C SER A 92 -6.95 -14.46 -0.46
N LYS A 93 -6.25 -14.23 0.66
CA LYS A 93 -6.71 -14.62 2.00
C LYS A 93 -8.05 -13.96 2.36
N MET A 94 -8.15 -12.65 2.20
CA MET A 94 -9.34 -11.88 2.58
C MET A 94 -10.54 -12.22 1.69
N ALA A 95 -10.31 -12.46 0.39
CA ALA A 95 -11.36 -12.90 -0.54
C ALA A 95 -11.90 -14.29 -0.15
N LYS A 96 -11.03 -15.26 0.16
CA LYS A 96 -11.40 -16.60 0.65
C LYS A 96 -12.20 -16.56 1.96
N GLU A 97 -11.89 -15.61 2.83
CA GLU A 97 -12.58 -15.41 4.11
C GLU A 97 -13.85 -14.56 4.01
N GLY A 98 -14.24 -14.11 2.81
CA GLY A 98 -15.41 -13.28 2.59
C GLY A 98 -15.31 -11.87 3.17
N MET A 99 -14.10 -11.36 3.34
CA MET A 99 -13.82 -10.02 3.88
C MET A 99 -13.84 -8.92 2.83
N LEU A 100 -13.80 -9.27 1.54
CA LEU A 100 -13.88 -8.36 0.40
C LEU A 100 -15.16 -8.60 -0.38
N GLN A 101 -15.68 -7.56 -1.02
CA GLN A 101 -16.78 -7.69 -1.97
C GLN A 101 -16.29 -7.59 -3.41
N PRO A 102 -16.97 -8.25 -4.37
CA PRO A 102 -16.64 -8.12 -5.78
C PRO A 102 -16.78 -6.67 -6.25
N LEU A 103 -15.86 -6.24 -7.12
CA LEU A 103 -15.87 -4.92 -7.71
C LEU A 103 -16.90 -4.87 -8.87
N ASP A 104 -17.66 -3.78 -8.94
CA ASP A 104 -18.52 -3.49 -10.09
C ASP A 104 -17.72 -2.80 -11.20
N ARG A 105 -17.35 -3.56 -12.21
CA ARG A 105 -16.55 -3.11 -13.36
C ARG A 105 -17.23 -2.00 -14.17
N ALA A 106 -18.55 -1.91 -14.15
CA ALA A 106 -19.27 -0.84 -14.85
C ALA A 106 -19.00 0.54 -14.23
N GLN A 107 -18.63 0.58 -12.94
CA GLN A 107 -18.23 1.81 -12.23
C GLN A 107 -16.75 2.14 -12.37
N LEU A 108 -15.97 1.32 -13.06
CA LEU A 108 -14.52 1.45 -13.20
C LEU A 108 -14.08 1.65 -14.68
N PRO A 109 -14.54 2.68 -15.39
CA PRO A 109 -14.22 2.90 -16.80
C PRO A 109 -12.72 3.09 -17.06
N ASN A 110 -11.93 3.52 -16.05
CA ASN A 110 -10.48 3.70 -16.16
C ASN A 110 -9.69 2.38 -16.05
N PHE A 111 -10.34 1.26 -15.76
CA PHE A 111 -9.70 -0.06 -15.76
C PHE A 111 -8.97 -0.39 -17.07
N LYS A 112 -9.43 0.13 -18.21
CA LYS A 112 -8.82 -0.02 -19.53
C LYS A 112 -7.38 0.52 -19.63
N HIS A 113 -6.98 1.43 -18.72
CA HIS A 113 -5.66 2.04 -18.68
C HIS A 113 -4.61 1.20 -17.96
N LEU A 114 -5.03 0.13 -17.27
CA LEU A 114 -4.11 -0.78 -16.56
C LEU A 114 -3.27 -1.61 -17.54
N ASP A 115 -2.07 -1.98 -17.10
CA ASP A 115 -1.19 -2.88 -17.83
C ASP A 115 -1.77 -4.31 -17.75
N PRO A 116 -2.11 -4.94 -18.88
CA PRO A 116 -2.64 -6.29 -18.91
C PRO A 116 -1.72 -7.35 -18.29
N THR A 117 -0.40 -7.10 -18.27
CA THR A 117 0.59 -8.03 -17.70
C THR A 117 0.55 -8.06 -16.16
N LEU A 118 -0.08 -7.06 -15.53
CA LEU A 118 -0.26 -6.95 -14.09
C LEU A 118 -1.69 -7.32 -13.63
N LEU A 119 -2.47 -7.89 -14.54
CA LEU A 119 -3.87 -8.29 -14.28
C LEU A 119 -4.03 -9.81 -14.30
N ASN A 120 -5.13 -10.28 -13.72
CA ASN A 120 -5.56 -11.68 -13.78
C ASN A 120 -4.53 -12.67 -13.19
N HIS A 121 -3.87 -12.26 -12.12
CA HIS A 121 -2.98 -13.13 -11.38
C HIS A 121 -3.74 -14.14 -10.51
N GLU A 122 -3.07 -15.23 -10.13
CA GLU A 122 -3.65 -16.33 -9.35
C GLU A 122 -4.25 -15.87 -8.02
N TYR A 123 -3.73 -14.80 -7.41
CA TYR A 123 -4.24 -14.27 -6.15
C TYR A 123 -5.64 -13.64 -6.26
N ASP A 124 -6.03 -13.16 -7.45
CA ASP A 124 -7.36 -12.59 -7.75
C ASP A 124 -7.72 -12.78 -9.23
N PRO A 125 -8.17 -13.99 -9.64
CA PRO A 125 -8.57 -14.25 -11.01
C PRO A 125 -9.64 -13.26 -11.48
N ASP A 126 -9.48 -12.77 -12.72
CA ASP A 126 -10.32 -11.76 -13.36
C ASP A 126 -10.32 -10.39 -12.65
N ASN A 127 -9.43 -10.15 -11.72
CA ASN A 127 -9.43 -8.97 -10.86
C ASN A 127 -10.82 -8.71 -10.26
N ARG A 128 -11.37 -9.75 -9.67
CA ARG A 128 -12.74 -9.74 -9.18
C ARG A 128 -12.91 -8.89 -7.93
N TYR A 129 -11.90 -8.88 -7.05
CA TYR A 129 -11.95 -8.24 -5.73
C TYR A 129 -11.03 -7.05 -5.61
N SER A 130 -10.07 -6.89 -6.54
CA SER A 130 -9.00 -5.91 -6.38
C SER A 130 -8.54 -5.29 -7.70
N ILE A 131 -7.99 -4.09 -7.57
CA ILE A 131 -7.35 -3.35 -8.65
C ILE A 131 -5.91 -3.06 -8.27
N PRO A 132 -4.90 -3.43 -9.07
CA PRO A 132 -3.52 -3.00 -8.87
C PRO A 132 -3.42 -1.49 -8.69
N TYR A 133 -2.74 -1.04 -7.63
CA TYR A 133 -2.55 0.38 -7.33
C TYR A 133 -1.09 0.81 -7.42
N ILE A 134 -0.22 0.12 -6.70
CA ILE A 134 1.22 0.31 -6.70
C ILE A 134 1.87 -1.05 -6.78
N TRP A 135 2.99 -1.17 -7.47
CA TRP A 135 3.81 -2.37 -7.45
C TRP A 135 5.28 -2.00 -7.33
N GLY A 136 6.10 -2.96 -6.97
CA GLY A 136 7.50 -2.72 -6.83
C GLY A 136 8.29 -4.00 -6.65
N ALA A 137 9.55 -3.81 -6.31
CA ALA A 137 10.47 -4.88 -6.03
C ALA A 137 11.40 -4.53 -4.87
N THR A 138 11.76 -5.53 -4.09
CA THR A 138 12.78 -5.44 -3.08
C THR A 138 14.10 -5.96 -3.68
N GLY A 139 15.13 -5.18 -3.51
CA GLY A 139 16.50 -5.51 -3.94
C GLY A 139 17.50 -5.30 -2.81
N ILE A 140 18.78 -5.26 -3.18
CA ILE A 140 19.89 -5.05 -2.26
C ILE A 140 20.26 -3.57 -2.27
N GLY A 141 19.97 -2.87 -1.17
CA GLY A 141 20.44 -1.51 -0.92
C GLY A 141 21.89 -1.52 -0.45
N THR A 142 22.69 -0.55 -0.92
CA THR A 142 24.09 -0.37 -0.53
C THR A 142 24.41 1.10 -0.40
N ASN A 143 25.33 1.43 0.53
CA ASN A 143 25.99 2.73 0.58
C ASN A 143 27.35 2.62 -0.13
N THR A 144 27.44 3.17 -1.33
CA THR A 144 28.64 3.07 -2.20
C THR A 144 29.82 3.91 -1.73
N ASP A 145 29.65 4.81 -0.76
CA ASP A 145 30.77 5.48 -0.08
C ASP A 145 31.57 4.52 0.81
N ILE A 146 30.94 3.40 1.19
CA ILE A 146 31.52 2.37 2.08
C ILE A 146 31.77 1.06 1.33
N ILE A 147 30.84 0.69 0.43
CA ILE A 147 30.87 -0.58 -0.30
C ILE A 147 31.25 -0.31 -1.75
N GLU A 148 32.52 -0.44 -2.07
CA GLU A 148 33.08 -0.13 -3.40
C GLU A 148 32.69 -1.18 -4.46
N GLN A 149 32.51 -2.46 -4.06
CA GLN A 149 32.18 -3.54 -4.97
C GLN A 149 30.68 -3.76 -5.08
N PRO A 150 30.13 -3.95 -6.29
CA PRO A 150 28.72 -4.24 -6.47
C PRO A 150 28.30 -5.51 -5.70
N VAL A 151 27.18 -5.43 -4.99
CA VAL A 151 26.54 -6.58 -4.38
C VAL A 151 25.36 -6.97 -5.26
N THR A 152 25.48 -8.11 -5.95
CA THR A 152 24.53 -8.54 -7.00
C THR A 152 23.80 -9.84 -6.68
N SER A 153 24.05 -10.42 -5.53
CA SER A 153 23.48 -11.69 -5.09
C SER A 153 23.03 -11.64 -3.64
N TRP A 154 21.84 -12.15 -3.35
CA TRP A 154 21.38 -12.30 -1.96
C TRP A 154 22.37 -13.07 -1.10
N LYS A 155 23.07 -14.05 -1.68
CA LYS A 155 24.08 -14.85 -0.97
C LYS A 155 25.18 -14.00 -0.34
N GLN A 156 25.54 -12.89 -0.94
CA GLN A 156 26.58 -12.02 -0.43
C GLN A 156 26.22 -11.38 0.93
N LEU A 157 24.93 -11.31 1.28
CA LEU A 157 24.50 -10.80 2.59
C LEU A 157 24.95 -11.70 3.75
N TRP A 158 25.26 -12.98 3.51
CA TRP A 158 25.77 -13.92 4.52
C TRP A 158 27.28 -13.79 4.79
N ALA A 159 27.96 -12.91 4.07
CA ALA A 159 29.40 -12.71 4.25
C ALA A 159 29.69 -12.08 5.64
N PRO A 160 30.75 -12.56 6.34
CA PRO A 160 31.01 -12.17 7.73
C PRO A 160 31.46 -10.70 7.89
N GLU A 161 31.88 -10.05 6.82
CA GLU A 161 32.21 -8.61 6.80
C GLU A 161 31.02 -7.70 7.12
N TRP A 162 29.79 -8.19 6.94
CA TRP A 162 28.56 -7.42 7.19
C TRP A 162 28.07 -7.52 8.64
N LYS A 163 28.86 -8.01 9.56
CA LYS A 163 28.45 -8.16 10.97
C LYS A 163 27.83 -6.85 11.50
N GLU A 164 26.57 -6.95 12.01
CA GLU A 164 25.80 -5.83 12.57
C GLU A 164 25.68 -4.60 11.63
N SER A 165 25.59 -4.85 10.31
CA SER A 165 25.51 -3.80 9.29
C SER A 165 24.29 -3.92 8.37
N LEU A 166 23.54 -5.01 8.47
CA LEU A 166 22.44 -5.33 7.58
C LEU A 166 21.12 -4.78 8.07
N LEU A 167 20.36 -4.18 7.14
CA LEU A 167 18.92 -3.98 7.27
C LEU A 167 18.18 -5.13 6.60
N LEU A 168 17.19 -5.70 7.30
CA LEU A 168 16.18 -6.56 6.71
C LEU A 168 14.80 -5.91 6.84
N MET A 169 13.88 -6.28 5.96
CA MET A 169 12.49 -5.88 6.09
C MET A 169 11.86 -6.47 7.35
N ASP A 170 11.01 -5.72 8.02
CA ASP A 170 10.16 -6.24 9.10
C ASP A 170 8.93 -6.95 8.51
N ASP A 171 9.19 -7.90 7.63
CA ASP A 171 8.21 -8.71 6.93
C ASP A 171 8.72 -10.15 6.77
N ALA A 172 7.97 -11.10 7.34
CA ALA A 172 8.34 -12.52 7.33
C ALA A 172 8.49 -13.06 5.91
N ARG A 173 7.58 -12.69 5.00
CA ARG A 173 7.54 -13.22 3.64
C ARG A 173 8.70 -12.70 2.80
N GLU A 174 9.06 -11.44 2.97
CA GLU A 174 10.23 -10.84 2.32
C GLU A 174 11.54 -11.48 2.79
N VAL A 175 11.72 -11.63 4.10
CA VAL A 175 12.95 -12.21 4.66
C VAL A 175 13.08 -13.69 4.33
N PHE A 176 12.00 -14.46 4.34
CA PHE A 176 12.04 -15.87 3.93
C PHE A 176 12.27 -16.04 2.43
N HIS A 177 11.77 -15.11 1.61
CA HIS A 177 11.97 -15.14 0.16
C HIS A 177 13.47 -15.26 -0.19
N ILE A 178 14.32 -14.39 0.39
CA ILE A 178 15.75 -14.39 0.06
C ILE A 178 16.45 -15.69 0.44
N ALA A 179 16.01 -16.39 1.48
CA ALA A 179 16.54 -17.67 1.87
C ALA A 179 16.03 -18.82 0.99
N LEU A 180 14.73 -18.81 0.69
CA LEU A 180 14.10 -19.86 -0.15
C LEU A 180 14.67 -19.89 -1.55
N VAL A 181 14.83 -18.73 -2.21
CA VAL A 181 15.44 -18.69 -3.56
C VAL A 181 16.90 -19.14 -3.54
N GLN A 182 17.66 -18.87 -2.47
CA GLN A 182 19.04 -19.37 -2.31
C GLN A 182 19.08 -20.89 -2.17
N LEU A 183 18.07 -21.49 -1.59
CA LEU A 183 17.92 -22.94 -1.44
C LEU A 183 17.30 -23.61 -2.68
N GLY A 184 16.90 -22.83 -3.69
CA GLY A 184 16.27 -23.32 -4.91
C GLY A 184 14.79 -23.68 -4.72
N TYR A 185 14.13 -23.11 -3.71
CA TYR A 185 12.71 -23.33 -3.44
C TYR A 185 11.89 -22.11 -3.91
N SER A 186 10.59 -22.34 -4.22
CA SER A 186 9.66 -21.24 -4.45
C SER A 186 9.50 -20.40 -3.19
N PRO A 187 9.54 -19.06 -3.27
CA PRO A 187 9.25 -18.18 -2.14
C PRO A 187 7.80 -18.28 -1.64
N ASN A 188 6.93 -18.95 -2.41
CA ASN A 188 5.55 -19.22 -2.06
C ASN A 188 5.32 -20.66 -1.59
N THR A 189 6.38 -21.38 -1.19
CA THR A 189 6.25 -22.77 -0.71
C THR A 189 5.36 -22.86 0.52
N GLN A 190 4.55 -23.93 0.57
CA GLN A 190 3.77 -24.33 1.76
C GLN A 190 4.38 -25.54 2.45
N ASP A 191 5.49 -26.07 1.92
CA ASP A 191 6.18 -27.22 2.49
C ASP A 191 6.90 -26.83 3.79
N LYS A 192 6.45 -27.40 4.89
CA LYS A 192 7.00 -27.12 6.23
C LYS A 192 8.48 -27.46 6.37
N ALA A 193 8.97 -28.48 5.64
CA ALA A 193 10.37 -28.86 5.68
C ALA A 193 11.25 -27.81 4.98
N GLN A 194 10.82 -27.32 3.82
CA GLN A 194 11.50 -26.25 3.10
C GLN A 194 11.52 -24.93 3.91
N ILE A 195 10.39 -24.60 4.56
CA ILE A 195 10.31 -23.41 5.44
C ILE A 195 11.24 -23.55 6.63
N ALA A 196 11.30 -24.75 7.25
CA ALA A 196 12.21 -25.00 8.35
C ALA A 196 13.69 -24.94 7.92
N GLU A 197 14.04 -25.44 6.74
CA GLU A 197 15.38 -25.34 6.19
C GLU A 197 15.77 -23.88 5.92
N ALA A 198 14.86 -23.08 5.35
CA ALA A 198 15.06 -21.64 5.17
C ALA A 198 15.26 -20.92 6.51
N PHE A 199 14.52 -21.27 7.54
CA PHE A 199 14.72 -20.76 8.90
C PHE A 199 16.13 -21.06 9.43
N GLU A 200 16.60 -22.31 9.32
CA GLU A 200 17.96 -22.67 9.73
C GLU A 200 19.04 -21.94 8.91
N TYR A 201 18.76 -21.67 7.65
CA TYR A 201 19.65 -20.89 6.79
C TYR A 201 19.67 -19.41 7.21
N LEU A 202 18.51 -18.81 7.50
CA LEU A 202 18.38 -17.43 7.99
C LEU A 202 19.03 -17.22 9.36
N LYS A 203 19.04 -18.20 10.24
CA LYS A 203 19.76 -18.08 11.52
C LYS A 203 21.24 -17.75 11.35
N LYS A 204 21.85 -18.22 10.25
CA LYS A 204 23.25 -17.90 9.94
C LYS A 204 23.45 -16.45 9.45
N LEU A 205 22.39 -15.78 9.00
CA LEU A 205 22.39 -14.38 8.61
C LEU A 205 22.26 -13.45 9.81
N MET A 206 21.61 -13.89 10.90
CA MET A 206 21.27 -13.02 12.03
C MET A 206 22.45 -12.27 12.66
N PRO A 207 23.68 -12.84 12.76
CA PRO A 207 24.83 -12.07 13.25
C PRO A 207 25.19 -10.83 12.41
N ASN A 208 24.75 -10.77 11.15
CA ASN A 208 24.97 -9.63 10.27
C ASN A 208 23.87 -8.57 10.39
N VAL A 209 22.70 -8.93 10.93
CA VAL A 209 21.55 -8.05 10.99
C VAL A 209 21.68 -7.03 12.11
N LYS A 210 21.58 -5.76 11.75
CA LYS A 210 21.53 -4.62 12.66
C LYS A 210 20.10 -4.29 13.07
N ALA A 211 19.18 -4.28 12.10
CA ALA A 211 17.81 -3.86 12.32
C ALA A 211 16.82 -4.55 11.35
N PHE A 212 15.56 -4.59 11.78
CA PHE A 212 14.39 -4.86 10.93
C PHE A 212 13.58 -3.57 10.83
N ASN A 213 13.26 -3.12 9.61
CA ASN A 213 12.45 -1.91 9.40
C ASN A 213 11.70 -2.00 8.07
N SER A 214 10.38 -1.85 8.12
CA SER A 214 9.47 -1.74 6.94
C SER A 214 8.66 -0.45 6.95
N ASP A 215 8.78 0.38 7.98
CA ASP A 215 8.08 1.67 8.03
C ASP A 215 8.81 2.71 7.16
N ASN A 216 10.09 2.90 7.43
CA ASN A 216 10.95 3.79 6.65
C ASN A 216 12.34 3.17 6.43
N PRO A 217 12.45 2.19 5.52
CA PRO A 217 13.68 1.39 5.38
C PRO A 217 14.88 2.17 4.81
N ALA A 218 14.66 3.35 4.21
CA ALA A 218 15.73 4.21 3.73
C ALA A 218 16.47 4.95 4.86
N ASP A 219 15.78 5.31 5.94
CA ASP A 219 16.34 6.14 7.03
C ASP A 219 17.61 5.56 7.66
N PRO A 220 17.70 4.26 8.01
CA PRO A 220 18.92 3.70 8.56
C PRO A 220 20.12 3.80 7.62
N PHE A 221 19.92 3.75 6.29
CA PHE A 221 20.98 3.99 5.30
C PHE A 221 21.41 5.46 5.29
N ILE A 222 20.44 6.38 5.30
CA ILE A 222 20.66 7.83 5.33
C ILE A 222 21.41 8.24 6.60
N ALA A 223 21.02 7.68 7.73
CA ALA A 223 21.67 7.92 9.02
C ALA A 223 23.05 7.26 9.15
N GLY A 224 23.46 6.40 8.20
CA GLY A 224 24.71 5.64 8.26
C GLY A 224 24.71 4.55 9.34
N GLU A 225 23.55 4.14 9.82
CA GLU A 225 23.40 3.06 10.80
C GLU A 225 23.59 1.68 10.16
N VAL A 226 23.21 1.56 8.88
CA VAL A 226 23.39 0.37 8.06
C VAL A 226 24.03 0.77 6.72
N ASN A 227 24.77 -0.16 6.12
CA ASN A 227 25.45 0.09 4.85
C ASN A 227 24.97 -0.82 3.73
N ILE A 228 24.26 -1.90 4.07
CA ILE A 228 23.79 -2.92 3.15
C ILE A 228 22.49 -3.54 3.68
N GLY A 229 21.66 -4.08 2.81
CA GLY A 229 20.47 -4.81 3.23
C GLY A 229 19.37 -4.84 2.20
N MET A 230 18.18 -5.21 2.64
CA MET A 230 16.98 -5.18 1.80
C MET A 230 16.47 -3.74 1.70
N LEU A 231 16.04 -3.34 0.52
CA LEU A 231 15.47 -2.01 0.30
C LEU A 231 14.42 -2.08 -0.82
N TRP A 232 13.31 -1.42 -0.61
CA TRP A 232 12.30 -1.25 -1.66
C TRP A 232 12.76 -0.23 -2.70
N ASN A 233 12.45 -0.50 -3.95
CA ASN A 233 12.90 0.32 -5.07
C ASN A 233 12.45 1.80 -4.97
N GLY A 234 11.24 2.09 -4.50
CA GLY A 234 10.79 3.47 -4.29
C GLY A 234 11.51 4.16 -3.15
N SER A 235 11.71 3.47 -2.02
CA SER A 235 12.51 3.99 -0.89
C SER A 235 13.96 4.24 -1.30
N ALA A 236 14.55 3.34 -2.09
CA ALA A 236 15.89 3.52 -2.64
C ALA A 236 15.97 4.73 -3.58
N TYR A 237 14.96 4.92 -4.44
CA TYR A 237 14.88 6.09 -5.32
C TYR A 237 14.77 7.40 -4.53
N GLY A 238 13.93 7.43 -3.51
CA GLY A 238 13.81 8.59 -2.62
C GLY A 238 15.14 8.92 -1.92
N ALA A 239 15.77 7.92 -1.30
CA ALA A 239 17.05 8.07 -0.64
C ALA A 239 18.16 8.52 -1.58
N GLN A 240 18.27 7.96 -2.78
CA GLN A 240 19.28 8.30 -3.78
C GLN A 240 19.21 9.77 -4.22
N ARG A 241 18.02 10.37 -4.25
CA ARG A 241 17.84 11.78 -4.60
C ARG A 241 18.49 12.73 -3.59
N GLU A 242 18.54 12.34 -2.33
CA GLU A 242 19.13 13.11 -1.24
C GLU A 242 20.60 12.71 -1.00
N TYR A 243 20.87 11.42 -1.10
CA TYR A 243 22.18 10.80 -0.85
C TYR A 243 22.53 9.89 -2.04
N PRO A 244 23.23 10.42 -3.06
CA PRO A 244 23.53 9.67 -4.31
C PRO A 244 24.37 8.40 -4.10
N SER A 245 25.04 8.26 -2.96
CA SER A 245 25.77 7.04 -2.58
C SER A 245 24.86 5.87 -2.20
N ILE A 246 23.58 6.13 -1.90
CA ILE A 246 22.62 5.06 -1.64
C ILE A 246 22.12 4.54 -2.98
N GLN A 247 22.47 3.28 -3.24
CA GLN A 247 22.14 2.58 -4.49
C GLN A 247 21.35 1.31 -4.19
N MET A 248 20.64 0.81 -5.19
CA MET A 248 19.98 -0.49 -5.11
C MET A 248 20.32 -1.33 -6.33
N THR A 249 20.60 -2.59 -6.10
CA THR A 249 20.85 -3.61 -7.15
C THR A 249 19.80 -4.70 -7.06
N TYR A 250 19.27 -5.10 -8.20
CA TYR A 250 18.41 -6.28 -8.28
C TYR A 250 19.28 -7.54 -8.30
N PRO A 251 19.03 -8.50 -7.41
CA PRO A 251 19.87 -9.69 -7.28
C PRO A 251 19.69 -10.67 -8.44
N GLU A 252 20.74 -11.40 -8.75
CA GLU A 252 20.80 -12.37 -9.85
C GLU A 252 19.80 -13.52 -9.70
N GLU A 253 19.50 -13.88 -8.46
CA GLU A 253 18.55 -14.94 -8.12
C GLU A 253 17.07 -14.53 -8.33
N GLY A 254 16.81 -13.26 -8.47
CA GLY A 254 15.49 -12.66 -8.58
C GLY A 254 15.16 -11.73 -7.43
N ALA A 255 14.47 -10.66 -7.76
CA ALA A 255 13.94 -9.70 -6.80
C ALA A 255 12.64 -10.24 -6.16
N VAL A 256 12.36 -9.82 -4.93
CA VAL A 256 11.03 -9.98 -4.36
C VAL A 256 10.09 -9.03 -5.09
N LEU A 257 9.06 -9.55 -5.75
CA LEU A 257 8.05 -8.72 -6.40
C LEU A 257 6.82 -8.63 -5.51
N TRP A 258 6.29 -7.43 -5.35
CA TRP A 258 5.09 -7.18 -4.58
C TRP A 258 4.15 -6.22 -5.32
N MET A 259 2.88 -6.27 -4.98
CA MET A 259 1.85 -5.42 -5.54
C MET A 259 0.77 -5.17 -4.49
N ASP A 260 0.44 -3.90 -4.30
CA ASP A 260 -0.62 -3.47 -3.42
C ASP A 260 -1.84 -3.09 -4.24
N ASN A 261 -3.00 -3.50 -3.76
CA ASN A 261 -4.22 -3.50 -4.55
C ASN A 261 -5.34 -2.76 -3.83
N LEU A 262 -6.02 -1.88 -4.53
CA LEU A 262 -7.27 -1.26 -4.06
C LEU A 262 -8.37 -2.31 -3.98
N ALA A 263 -9.01 -2.43 -2.83
CA ALA A 263 -10.12 -3.36 -2.61
C ALA A 263 -11.20 -2.73 -1.73
N ILE A 264 -12.42 -3.26 -1.82
CA ILE A 264 -13.58 -2.79 -1.04
C ILE A 264 -13.91 -3.86 0.01
N PRO A 265 -13.85 -3.53 1.31
CA PRO A 265 -14.27 -4.44 2.37
C PRO A 265 -15.72 -4.89 2.21
N ALA A 266 -16.03 -6.13 2.60
CA ALA A 266 -17.38 -6.69 2.49
C ALA A 266 -18.43 -5.90 3.28
N LYS A 267 -18.03 -5.17 4.33
CA LYS A 267 -18.92 -4.36 5.18
C LYS A 267 -18.84 -2.86 4.88
N ALA A 268 -18.22 -2.45 3.78
CA ALA A 268 -18.14 -1.05 3.37
C ALA A 268 -19.53 -0.43 3.22
N LYS A 269 -19.70 0.80 3.68
CA LYS A 269 -20.98 1.52 3.69
C LYS A 269 -21.16 2.44 2.50
N HIS A 270 -20.05 2.95 1.94
CA HIS A 270 -20.04 3.95 0.87
C HIS A 270 -19.46 3.33 -0.42
N VAL A 271 -20.06 2.23 -0.87
CA VAL A 271 -19.54 1.39 -1.98
C VAL A 271 -19.45 2.17 -3.30
N LYS A 272 -20.40 3.07 -3.56
CA LYS A 272 -20.39 3.91 -4.76
C LYS A 272 -19.24 4.92 -4.74
N GLU A 273 -19.04 5.56 -3.60
CA GLU A 273 -17.94 6.52 -3.36
C GLU A 273 -16.58 5.81 -3.40
N ALA A 274 -16.52 4.58 -2.89
CA ALA A 274 -15.33 3.72 -3.00
C ALA A 274 -14.96 3.43 -4.46
N HIS A 275 -15.93 3.05 -5.30
CA HIS A 275 -15.68 2.86 -6.73
C HIS A 275 -15.25 4.17 -7.41
N ALA A 276 -15.84 5.31 -7.03
CA ALA A 276 -15.43 6.61 -7.57
C ALA A 276 -13.97 6.93 -7.23
N LEU A 277 -13.52 6.67 -5.99
CA LEU A 277 -12.13 6.87 -5.58
C LEU A 277 -11.18 5.90 -6.32
N ILE A 278 -11.52 4.62 -6.38
CA ILE A 278 -10.74 3.62 -7.12
C ILE A 278 -10.61 4.02 -8.59
N ASN A 279 -11.72 4.43 -9.22
CA ASN A 279 -11.69 4.87 -10.61
C ASN A 279 -10.86 6.14 -10.82
N PHE A 280 -10.89 7.09 -9.88
CA PHE A 280 -10.07 8.30 -9.91
C PHE A 280 -8.57 7.96 -9.84
N LEU A 281 -8.17 7.05 -8.95
CA LEU A 281 -6.78 6.62 -8.78
C LEU A 281 -6.22 5.89 -10.01
N MET A 282 -7.08 5.30 -10.85
CA MET A 282 -6.70 4.69 -12.13
C MET A 282 -6.60 5.68 -13.30
N ARG A 283 -6.88 6.96 -13.12
CA ARG A 283 -6.68 7.95 -14.18
C ARG A 283 -5.20 8.09 -14.51
N PRO A 284 -4.80 8.15 -15.79
CA PRO A 284 -3.38 8.25 -16.16
C PRO A 284 -2.66 9.47 -15.55
N ASP A 285 -3.31 10.64 -15.53
CA ASP A 285 -2.75 11.86 -14.94
C ASP A 285 -2.59 11.77 -13.42
N VAL A 286 -3.51 11.10 -12.74
CA VAL A 286 -3.47 10.85 -11.29
C VAL A 286 -2.41 9.81 -10.96
N ALA A 287 -2.41 8.70 -11.67
CA ALA A 287 -1.44 7.62 -11.46
C ALA A 287 0.01 8.06 -11.71
N ALA A 288 0.24 8.94 -12.70
CA ALA A 288 1.54 9.54 -12.94
C ALA A 288 2.00 10.42 -11.76
N LYS A 289 1.11 11.28 -11.22
CA LYS A 289 1.41 12.10 -10.04
C LYS A 289 1.74 11.24 -8.82
N VAL A 290 0.95 10.18 -8.57
CA VAL A 290 1.21 9.25 -7.47
C VAL A 290 2.58 8.60 -7.64
N ALA A 291 2.85 7.99 -8.80
CA ALA A 291 4.10 7.27 -9.05
C ALA A 291 5.34 8.15 -8.84
N GLU A 292 5.35 9.38 -9.37
CA GLU A 292 6.49 10.29 -9.21
C GLU A 292 6.67 10.80 -7.78
N ALA A 293 5.55 11.03 -7.08
CA ALA A 293 5.62 11.52 -5.70
C ALA A 293 6.18 10.46 -4.74
N ILE A 294 5.71 9.22 -4.88
CA ILE A 294 6.07 8.12 -3.96
C ILE A 294 7.28 7.29 -4.43
N GLY A 295 7.74 7.50 -5.68
CA GLY A 295 8.92 6.83 -6.20
C GLY A 295 8.70 5.39 -6.71
N TYR A 296 7.47 4.91 -6.81
CA TYR A 296 7.17 3.55 -7.23
C TYR A 296 6.54 3.47 -8.62
N PRO A 297 6.71 2.36 -9.36
CA PRO A 297 6.07 2.18 -10.65
C PRO A 297 4.55 2.04 -10.50
N THR A 298 3.84 2.57 -11.49
CA THR A 298 2.39 2.48 -11.58
C THR A 298 1.94 1.30 -12.45
N PRO A 299 0.84 0.62 -12.11
CA PRO A 299 0.21 -0.35 -12.98
C PRO A 299 -0.61 0.28 -14.12
N VAL A 300 -0.77 1.60 -14.14
CA VAL A 300 -1.51 2.32 -15.17
C VAL A 300 -0.58 2.59 -16.35
N LYS A 301 -0.61 1.72 -17.38
CA LYS A 301 0.29 1.82 -18.54
C LYS A 301 0.22 3.17 -19.28
N ASP A 302 -0.99 3.75 -19.35
CA ASP A 302 -1.22 5.02 -20.05
C ASP A 302 -0.71 6.23 -19.24
N ALA A 303 -0.28 6.03 -17.99
CA ALA A 303 0.43 7.03 -17.18
C ALA A 303 1.92 7.13 -17.53
N ILE A 304 2.53 6.04 -18.04
CA ILE A 304 3.97 5.97 -18.33
C ILE A 304 4.46 7.10 -19.25
N PRO A 305 3.76 7.45 -20.35
CA PRO A 305 4.16 8.56 -21.20
C PRO A 305 4.10 9.94 -20.51
N LEU A 306 3.33 10.07 -19.43
CA LEU A 306 3.14 11.32 -18.67
C LEU A 306 4.25 11.53 -17.63
N LEU A 307 5.00 10.49 -17.29
CA LEU A 307 6.09 10.55 -16.33
C LEU A 307 7.27 11.35 -16.92
N THR A 308 8.01 12.04 -16.03
CA THR A 308 9.25 12.70 -16.44
C THR A 308 10.25 11.70 -17.03
N PRO A 309 11.04 12.07 -18.04
CA PRO A 309 12.00 11.15 -18.65
C PRO A 309 13.01 10.56 -17.65
N ALA A 310 13.42 11.35 -16.66
CA ALA A 310 14.35 10.90 -15.62
C ALA A 310 13.73 9.77 -14.76
N PHE A 311 12.48 9.92 -14.35
CA PHE A 311 11.79 8.91 -13.56
C PHE A 311 11.45 7.67 -14.38
N ARG A 312 10.84 7.86 -15.56
CA ARG A 312 10.41 6.78 -16.46
C ARG A 312 11.54 5.85 -16.89
N ASN A 313 12.74 6.42 -17.08
CA ASN A 313 13.91 5.68 -17.56
C ASN A 313 14.83 5.22 -16.43
N ASN A 314 14.43 5.41 -15.16
CA ASN A 314 15.25 4.99 -14.02
C ASN A 314 15.12 3.46 -13.83
N PRO A 315 16.22 2.69 -14.01
CA PRO A 315 16.17 1.22 -13.90
C PRO A 315 15.95 0.73 -12.46
N MET A 316 16.18 1.57 -11.47
CA MET A 316 15.85 1.26 -10.08
C MET A 316 14.34 1.27 -9.85
N VAL A 317 13.63 2.26 -10.42
CA VAL A 317 12.17 2.38 -10.29
C VAL A 317 11.47 1.35 -11.18
N PHE A 318 11.90 1.25 -12.44
CA PHE A 318 11.30 0.35 -13.43
C PHE A 318 12.26 -0.81 -13.75
N PRO A 319 12.17 -1.93 -13.01
CA PRO A 319 13.00 -3.09 -13.27
C PRO A 319 12.79 -3.63 -14.68
N SER A 320 13.88 -4.10 -15.29
CA SER A 320 13.85 -4.67 -16.63
C SER A 320 12.94 -5.90 -16.71
N ASP A 321 12.53 -6.27 -17.93
CA ASP A 321 11.72 -7.48 -18.14
C ASP A 321 12.47 -8.76 -17.72
N GLU A 322 13.80 -8.76 -17.73
CA GLU A 322 14.60 -9.87 -17.20
C GLU A 322 14.45 -9.99 -15.69
N ILE A 323 14.54 -8.89 -14.96
CA ILE A 323 14.37 -8.86 -13.49
C ILE A 323 12.94 -9.30 -13.13
N LYS A 324 11.93 -8.78 -13.84
CA LYS A 324 10.53 -9.18 -13.64
C LYS A 324 10.30 -10.68 -13.89
N ARG A 325 10.95 -11.27 -14.89
CA ARG A 325 10.83 -12.72 -15.18
C ARG A 325 11.52 -13.61 -14.15
N LYS A 326 12.61 -13.14 -13.53
CA LYS A 326 13.31 -13.87 -12.47
C LYS A 326 12.65 -13.68 -11.11
N GLY A 327 11.98 -12.57 -10.90
CA GLY A 327 11.25 -12.28 -9.67
C GLY A 327 9.93 -13.06 -9.59
N GLU A 328 9.45 -13.25 -8.37
CA GLU A 328 8.17 -13.92 -8.11
C GLU A 328 7.31 -13.04 -7.19
N PHE A 329 6.06 -12.83 -7.59
CA PHE A 329 5.09 -12.14 -6.73
C PHE A 329 4.74 -13.01 -5.52
N GLN A 330 4.64 -12.37 -4.38
CA GLN A 330 4.16 -13.04 -3.18
C GLN A 330 2.70 -13.45 -3.35
N SER A 331 2.39 -14.71 -3.07
CA SER A 331 1.05 -15.27 -3.06
C SER A 331 0.67 -15.83 -1.68
N ASP A 332 -0.61 -16.14 -1.51
CA ASP A 332 -1.12 -16.72 -0.27
C ASP A 332 -0.53 -18.14 -0.07
N VAL A 333 0.11 -18.35 1.06
CA VAL A 333 0.67 -19.64 1.47
C VAL A 333 -0.25 -20.39 2.47
N GLY A 334 -1.49 -19.93 2.60
CA GLY A 334 -2.49 -20.59 3.45
C GLY A 334 -2.03 -20.72 4.91
N ASP A 335 -2.25 -21.88 5.51
CA ASP A 335 -1.88 -22.15 6.92
C ASP A 335 -0.38 -22.10 7.19
N ALA A 336 0.47 -22.18 6.15
CA ALA A 336 1.92 -22.06 6.30
C ALA A 336 2.34 -20.64 6.75
N SER A 337 1.50 -19.61 6.53
CA SER A 337 1.76 -18.23 6.98
C SER A 337 2.11 -18.16 8.47
N ARG A 338 1.40 -18.95 9.31
CA ARG A 338 1.67 -19.01 10.76
C ARG A 338 3.06 -19.52 11.09
N LEU A 339 3.58 -20.46 10.28
CA LEU A 339 4.93 -21.01 10.49
C LEU A 339 5.99 -19.97 10.08
N TYR A 340 5.79 -19.25 8.98
CA TYR A 340 6.65 -18.14 8.58
C TYR A 340 6.72 -17.07 9.68
N GLU A 341 5.57 -16.63 10.18
CA GLU A 341 5.49 -15.63 11.26
C GLU A 341 6.16 -16.12 12.55
N GLN A 342 5.89 -17.38 12.96
CA GLN A 342 6.48 -17.95 14.17
C GLN A 342 8.01 -18.00 14.08
N TYR A 343 8.57 -18.43 12.97
CA TYR A 343 10.00 -18.47 12.76
C TYR A 343 10.61 -17.07 12.65
N PHE A 344 9.92 -16.16 11.99
CA PHE A 344 10.37 -14.77 11.88
C PHE A 344 10.49 -14.09 13.25
N LEU A 345 9.51 -14.26 14.13
CA LEU A 345 9.59 -13.77 15.51
C LEU A 345 10.80 -14.35 16.27
N GLN A 346 11.15 -15.62 16.02
CA GLN A 346 12.34 -16.21 16.61
C GLN A 346 13.63 -15.58 16.07
N LEU A 347 13.71 -15.29 14.77
CA LEU A 347 14.85 -14.58 14.15
C LEU A 347 15.01 -13.19 14.75
N LYS A 348 13.92 -12.41 14.85
CA LYS A 348 13.94 -11.07 15.50
C LYS A 348 14.44 -11.14 16.94
N ALA A 349 13.99 -12.16 17.71
CA ALA A 349 14.44 -12.35 19.09
C ALA A 349 15.94 -12.72 19.22
N MET A 350 16.55 -13.27 18.18
CA MET A 350 18.00 -13.52 18.17
C MET A 350 18.79 -12.22 18.04
N VAL A 351 18.36 -11.31 17.16
CA VAL A 351 18.99 -10.02 16.96
C VAL A 351 18.84 -9.14 18.21
N ALA A 352 17.64 -9.05 18.79
CA ALA A 352 17.37 -8.27 20.00
C ALA A 352 18.17 -8.72 21.24
N LYS A 353 18.68 -9.95 21.28
CA LYS A 353 19.51 -10.47 22.40
C LYS A 353 21.00 -10.22 22.20
N ALA A 354 21.40 -9.91 20.98
CA ALA A 354 22.83 -9.71 20.64
C ALA A 354 23.28 -8.25 20.83
N GLY A 355 22.35 -7.28 20.79
CA GLY A 355 22.57 -5.86 21.09
C GLY A 355 22.20 -5.53 22.53
#